data_ca875d88cbb2e44332fc1c6026ee59d9
#
_entry.id   ca875d88cbb2e44332fc1c6026ee59d9
#
_cell.length_a   1.000
_cell.length_b   1.000
_cell.length_c   1.000
_cell.angle_alpha   90.00
_cell.angle_beta   90.00
_cell.angle_gamma   90.00
#
_symmetry.space_group_name_H-M   'P 1'
#
loop_
_entity.id
_entity.type
_entity.pdbx_description
1 polymer ?
#
loop_
_entity_poly.entity_id
_entity_poly.type
_entity_poly.pdbx_seq_one_letter_code
_entity_poly.pdbx_strand_id
1 'polypeptide(L)'
;ETDVDFEYNGHTLASLFAQRRNLLNPSFYRLLRDILRFNKQATADLESKRLPAGMTLGAYLDQHGYGEAFQRRYLLPMGAAIWSASIGDLRAFPLTFFVRFFRNHGLLSVNHRPQWSTLVGGSKRYIPSLTAPYASRIRLNTPVTHITRSDTGVVVTTAQGSERFDQVVLACPADQSLAMLGDASAAEREILSAMPYQDNEVVLHTDTSLLPRRQRAWASWNYRLDGRGADERVSVTYNMNILQRLEADTTF
;
A
#
# COMPACT_ATOMS: atom_id res chain seq x y z
N GLU A 1 -5.99 15.89 8.19
CA GLU A 1 -4.99 16.88 8.56
C GLU A 1 -5.44 17.54 9.86
N THR A 2 -4.74 17.27 10.97
CA THR A 2 -5.18 17.61 12.33
C THR A 2 -5.01 19.08 12.67
N ASP A 3 -3.95 19.70 12.22
CA ASP A 3 -3.60 21.10 12.47
C ASP A 3 -4.54 22.10 11.76
N VAL A 4 -5.20 21.70 10.70
CA VAL A 4 -6.18 22.54 9.97
C VAL A 4 -7.62 22.00 10.02
N ASP A 5 -7.89 20.98 10.83
CA ASP A 5 -9.21 20.32 10.95
C ASP A 5 -9.83 20.06 9.56
N PHE A 6 -9.18 19.23 8.73
CA PHE A 6 -9.63 18.92 7.37
C PHE A 6 -9.92 17.44 7.21
N GLU A 7 -11.19 17.10 7.06
CA GLU A 7 -11.68 15.71 6.97
C GLU A 7 -12.68 15.55 5.83
N TYR A 8 -12.53 14.47 5.08
CA TYR A 8 -13.49 14.06 4.05
C TYR A 8 -13.26 12.59 3.67
N ASN A 9 -14.27 11.99 3.03
CA ASN A 9 -14.20 10.67 2.42
C ASN A 9 -14.85 10.73 1.04
N GLY A 10 -14.16 10.26 0.02
CA GLY A 10 -14.60 10.34 -1.39
C GLY A 10 -15.58 9.26 -1.83
N HIS A 11 -16.25 8.54 -0.91
CA HIS A 11 -17.15 7.45 -1.26
C HIS A 11 -18.53 7.95 -1.75
N THR A 12 -19.11 8.89 -1.04
CA THR A 12 -20.43 9.49 -1.36
C THR A 12 -20.38 11.00 -1.25
N LEU A 13 -21.35 11.71 -1.82
CA LEU A 13 -21.49 13.16 -1.60
C LEU A 13 -21.64 13.51 -0.12
N ALA A 14 -22.37 12.70 0.64
CA ALA A 14 -22.56 12.90 2.07
C ALA A 14 -21.26 12.77 2.86
N SER A 15 -20.41 11.81 2.51
CA SER A 15 -19.09 11.62 3.14
C SER A 15 -18.05 12.61 2.62
N LEU A 16 -18.15 13.03 1.35
CA LEU A 16 -17.29 14.06 0.77
C LEU A 16 -17.47 15.40 1.50
N PHE A 17 -18.70 15.74 1.84
CA PHE A 17 -19.06 16.91 2.64
C PHE A 17 -19.37 16.58 4.10
N ALA A 18 -18.73 15.53 4.66
CA ALA A 18 -18.86 15.22 6.09
C ALA A 18 -18.54 16.45 6.96
N GLN A 19 -17.62 17.27 6.50
CA GLN A 19 -17.33 18.58 7.04
C GLN A 19 -18.07 19.66 6.24
N ARG A 20 -19.23 20.09 6.73
CA ARG A 20 -20.14 21.01 5.99
C ARG A 20 -19.50 22.32 5.56
N ARG A 21 -18.51 22.85 6.30
CA ARG A 21 -17.80 24.09 5.91
C ARG A 21 -17.06 23.95 4.56
N ASN A 22 -16.76 22.73 4.12
CA ASN A 22 -16.13 22.47 2.82
C ASN A 22 -17.04 22.86 1.65
N LEU A 23 -18.37 22.94 1.85
CA LEU A 23 -19.32 23.47 0.85
C LEU A 23 -19.03 24.91 0.44
N LEU A 24 -18.47 25.72 1.35
CA LEU A 24 -18.14 27.14 1.12
C LEU A 24 -16.64 27.36 0.94
N ASN A 25 -15.84 26.30 0.83
CA ASN A 25 -14.39 26.40 0.76
C ASN A 25 -13.86 26.32 -0.69
N PRO A 26 -13.44 27.44 -1.31
CA PRO A 26 -12.92 27.41 -2.69
C PRO A 26 -11.68 26.53 -2.87
N SER A 27 -10.87 26.35 -1.81
CA SER A 27 -9.70 25.46 -1.84
C SER A 27 -10.11 23.99 -1.96
N PHE A 28 -11.26 23.62 -1.37
CA PHE A 28 -11.81 22.28 -1.50
C PHE A 28 -12.26 21.98 -2.94
N TYR A 29 -12.91 22.94 -3.60
CA TYR A 29 -13.31 22.78 -4.99
C TYR A 29 -12.10 22.74 -5.94
N ARG A 30 -11.04 23.49 -5.65
CA ARG A 30 -9.78 23.39 -6.39
C ARG A 30 -9.14 22.01 -6.24
N LEU A 31 -9.15 21.45 -5.02
CA LEU A 31 -8.71 20.07 -4.76
C LEU A 31 -9.51 19.08 -5.63
N LEU A 32 -10.84 19.15 -5.62
CA LEU A 32 -11.69 18.25 -6.43
C LEU A 32 -11.42 18.38 -7.93
N ARG A 33 -11.29 19.63 -8.42
CA ARG A 33 -10.93 19.88 -9.83
C ARG A 33 -9.58 19.26 -10.19
N ASP A 34 -8.58 19.40 -9.33
CA ASP A 34 -7.26 18.86 -9.58
C ASP A 34 -7.24 17.32 -9.53
N ILE A 35 -8.08 16.68 -8.70
CA ILE A 35 -8.31 15.22 -8.73
C ILE A 35 -8.82 14.80 -10.11
N LEU A 36 -9.87 15.44 -10.60
CA LEU A 36 -10.46 15.10 -11.90
C LEU A 36 -9.49 15.34 -13.05
N ARG A 37 -8.76 16.46 -12.99
CA ARG A 37 -7.73 16.82 -13.97
C ARG A 37 -6.61 15.81 -14.02
N PHE A 38 -6.07 15.42 -12.86
CA PHE A 38 -4.99 14.43 -12.76
C PHE A 38 -5.45 13.07 -13.30
N ASN A 39 -6.60 12.60 -12.87
CA ASN A 39 -7.15 11.32 -13.31
C ASN A 39 -7.27 11.25 -14.84
N LYS A 40 -7.82 12.31 -15.46
CA LYS A 40 -7.97 12.39 -16.91
C LYS A 40 -6.60 12.50 -17.63
N GLN A 41 -5.75 13.41 -17.18
CA GLN A 41 -4.48 13.72 -17.83
C GLN A 41 -3.50 12.56 -17.71
N ALA A 42 -3.27 12.06 -16.48
CA ALA A 42 -2.31 10.97 -16.27
C ALA A 42 -2.72 9.68 -17.00
N THR A 43 -4.03 9.38 -17.06
CA THR A 43 -4.54 8.24 -17.83
C THR A 43 -4.27 8.42 -19.32
N ALA A 44 -4.58 9.60 -19.89
CA ALA A 44 -4.36 9.90 -21.31
C ALA A 44 -2.86 9.88 -21.67
N ASP A 45 -2.00 10.39 -20.79
CA ASP A 45 -0.55 10.40 -21.00
C ASP A 45 0.05 8.99 -20.92
N LEU A 46 -0.46 8.12 -20.04
CA LEU A 46 -0.08 6.71 -19.98
C LEU A 46 -0.49 5.96 -21.27
N GLU A 47 -1.75 6.12 -21.69
CA GLU A 47 -2.31 5.44 -22.87
C GLU A 47 -1.64 5.86 -24.17
N SER A 48 -1.33 7.14 -24.30
CA SER A 48 -0.62 7.69 -25.46
C SER A 48 0.89 7.54 -25.39
N LYS A 49 1.43 6.85 -24.37
CA LYS A 49 2.87 6.65 -24.12
C LYS A 49 3.66 7.97 -24.05
N ARG A 50 3.02 9.05 -23.57
CA ARG A 50 3.64 10.38 -23.42
C ARG A 50 4.32 10.60 -22.07
N LEU A 51 4.23 9.63 -21.12
CA LEU A 51 4.94 9.74 -19.86
C LEU A 51 6.45 9.64 -20.10
N PRO A 52 7.25 10.68 -19.78
CA PRO A 52 8.68 10.66 -20.03
C PRO A 52 9.37 9.57 -19.20
N ALA A 53 10.32 8.87 -19.81
CA ALA A 53 11.17 7.93 -19.09
C ALA A 53 11.99 8.67 -18.02
N GLY A 54 12.05 8.08 -16.81
CA GLY A 54 12.80 8.67 -15.70
C GLY A 54 12.13 9.86 -15.00
N MET A 55 10.96 10.33 -15.45
CA MET A 55 10.24 11.39 -14.76
C MET A 55 9.69 10.91 -13.42
N THR A 56 9.86 11.73 -12.38
CA THR A 56 9.28 11.47 -11.06
C THR A 56 7.86 12.03 -10.93
N LEU A 57 7.09 11.50 -9.98
CA LEU A 57 5.76 12.00 -9.67
C LEU A 57 5.81 13.50 -9.31
N GLY A 58 6.74 13.90 -8.45
CA GLY A 58 6.91 15.30 -8.03
C GLY A 58 7.18 16.23 -9.21
N ALA A 59 8.09 15.87 -10.11
CA ALA A 59 8.39 16.66 -11.30
C ALA A 59 7.16 16.84 -12.21
N TYR A 60 6.37 15.79 -12.41
CA TYR A 60 5.13 15.87 -13.17
C TYR A 60 4.09 16.79 -12.52
N LEU A 61 3.91 16.69 -11.21
CA LEU A 61 2.97 17.54 -10.46
C LEU A 61 3.35 19.02 -10.56
N ASP A 62 4.64 19.33 -10.44
CA ASP A 62 5.16 20.70 -10.53
C ASP A 62 5.05 21.26 -11.95
N GLN A 63 5.45 20.48 -12.96
CA GLN A 63 5.37 20.85 -14.39
C GLN A 63 3.93 21.20 -14.81
N HIS A 64 2.96 20.47 -14.31
CA HIS A 64 1.56 20.68 -14.63
C HIS A 64 0.82 21.62 -13.66
N GLY A 65 1.53 22.20 -12.68
CA GLY A 65 0.97 23.16 -11.75
C GLY A 65 -0.19 22.63 -10.91
N TYR A 66 -0.07 21.39 -10.40
CA TYR A 66 -1.06 20.86 -9.47
C TYR A 66 -0.95 21.55 -8.11
N GLY A 67 -2.10 21.97 -7.55
CA GLY A 67 -2.15 22.73 -6.31
C GLY A 67 -1.66 21.94 -5.10
N GLU A 68 -1.10 22.64 -4.09
CA GLU A 68 -0.61 22.05 -2.85
C GLU A 68 -1.68 21.22 -2.13
N ALA A 69 -2.93 21.71 -2.11
CA ALA A 69 -4.04 20.99 -1.49
C ALA A 69 -4.27 19.61 -2.12
N PHE A 70 -4.15 19.49 -3.45
CA PHE A 70 -4.25 18.22 -4.16
C PHE A 70 -3.08 17.31 -3.84
N GLN A 71 -1.86 17.83 -3.90
CA GLN A 71 -0.66 17.06 -3.63
C GLN A 71 -0.67 16.55 -2.19
N ARG A 72 -0.82 17.46 -1.20
CA ARG A 72 -0.68 17.18 0.21
C ARG A 72 -1.87 16.45 0.84
N ARG A 73 -3.11 16.74 0.41
CA ARG A 73 -4.32 16.22 1.06
C ARG A 73 -5.00 15.08 0.33
N TYR A 74 -4.46 14.67 -0.81
CA TYR A 74 -5.03 13.57 -1.59
C TYR A 74 -3.97 12.63 -2.14
N LEU A 75 -3.17 13.08 -3.13
CA LEU A 75 -2.39 12.16 -3.95
C LEU A 75 -1.20 11.56 -3.20
N LEU A 76 -0.36 12.41 -2.62
CA LEU A 76 0.86 11.95 -1.94
C LEU A 76 0.55 11.12 -0.68
N PRO A 77 -0.37 11.55 0.22
CA PRO A 77 -0.73 10.74 1.39
C PRO A 77 -1.34 9.39 1.02
N MET A 78 -2.17 9.34 -0.02
CA MET A 78 -2.76 8.08 -0.48
C MET A 78 -1.67 7.13 -0.99
N GLY A 79 -0.72 7.63 -1.78
CA GLY A 79 0.43 6.85 -2.21
C GLY A 79 1.31 6.44 -1.02
N ALA A 80 1.66 7.36 -0.13
CA ALA A 80 2.46 7.10 1.06
C ALA A 80 1.84 6.00 1.94
N ALA A 81 0.54 6.04 2.13
CA ALA A 81 -0.20 5.03 2.87
C ALA A 81 -0.21 3.65 2.18
N ILE A 82 -0.24 3.59 0.84
CA ILE A 82 -0.18 2.33 0.07
C ILE A 82 1.21 1.67 0.18
N TRP A 83 2.27 2.46 0.10
CA TRP A 83 3.65 1.94 0.07
C TRP A 83 4.42 2.10 1.37
N SER A 84 3.77 2.56 2.45
CA SER A 84 4.41 2.84 3.76
C SER A 84 5.64 3.76 3.63
N ALA A 85 5.58 4.72 2.71
CA ALA A 85 6.68 5.62 2.35
C ALA A 85 6.48 7.02 2.93
N SER A 86 7.53 7.85 2.93
CA SER A 86 7.40 9.28 3.24
C SER A 86 6.79 10.07 2.07
N ILE A 87 6.32 11.29 2.35
CA ILE A 87 5.85 12.20 1.29
C ILE A 87 6.98 12.54 0.30
N GLY A 88 8.22 12.68 0.80
CA GLY A 88 9.41 12.92 -0.04
C GLY A 88 9.69 11.75 -0.98
N ASP A 89 9.66 10.52 -0.47
CA ASP A 89 9.86 9.33 -1.27
C ASP A 89 8.83 9.24 -2.39
N LEU A 90 7.55 9.57 -2.10
CA LEU A 90 6.49 9.57 -3.11
C LEU A 90 6.71 10.63 -4.21
N ARG A 91 7.26 11.79 -3.86
CA ARG A 91 7.62 12.78 -4.89
C ARG A 91 8.73 12.29 -5.81
N ALA A 92 9.68 11.52 -5.28
CA ALA A 92 10.76 10.90 -6.05
C ALA A 92 10.34 9.63 -6.82
N PHE A 93 9.12 9.14 -6.57
CA PHE A 93 8.64 7.87 -7.11
C PHE A 93 8.53 7.90 -8.65
N PRO A 94 8.87 6.81 -9.38
CA PRO A 94 8.77 6.75 -10.83
C PRO A 94 7.33 6.95 -11.31
N LEU A 95 7.08 8.02 -12.07
CA LEU A 95 5.74 8.42 -12.53
C LEU A 95 4.99 7.32 -13.27
N THR A 96 5.65 6.67 -14.23
CA THR A 96 5.00 5.63 -15.06
C THR A 96 4.51 4.46 -14.22
N PHE A 97 5.29 4.04 -13.22
CA PHE A 97 4.91 2.97 -12.31
C PHE A 97 3.71 3.42 -11.45
N PHE A 98 3.77 4.62 -10.88
CA PHE A 98 2.69 5.18 -10.05
C PHE A 98 1.37 5.24 -10.82
N VAL A 99 1.37 5.85 -12.00
CA VAL A 99 0.15 6.02 -12.81
C VAL A 99 -0.41 4.68 -13.26
N ARG A 100 0.45 3.74 -13.68
CA ARG A 100 0.04 2.38 -14.05
C ARG A 100 -0.60 1.63 -12.89
N PHE A 101 0.00 1.69 -11.70
CA PHE A 101 -0.54 1.08 -10.50
C PHE A 101 -1.92 1.66 -10.17
N PHE A 102 -2.03 2.99 -10.11
CA PHE A 102 -3.29 3.67 -9.80
C PHE A 102 -4.39 3.35 -10.81
N ARG A 103 -4.04 3.29 -12.09
CA ARG A 103 -4.99 2.89 -13.15
C ARG A 103 -5.47 1.45 -12.98
N ASN A 104 -4.55 0.51 -12.78
CA ASN A 104 -4.86 -0.91 -12.64
C ASN A 104 -5.75 -1.20 -11.41
N HIS A 105 -5.63 -0.38 -10.36
CA HIS A 105 -6.44 -0.49 -9.14
C HIS A 105 -7.71 0.38 -9.16
N GLY A 106 -8.04 1.02 -10.30
CA GLY A 106 -9.22 1.87 -10.43
C GLY A 106 -9.16 3.18 -9.63
N LEU A 107 -7.98 3.56 -9.13
CA LEU A 107 -7.79 4.76 -8.30
C LEU A 107 -7.83 6.07 -9.10
N LEU A 108 -7.67 6.01 -10.43
CA LEU A 108 -7.81 7.14 -11.35
C LEU A 108 -9.24 7.28 -11.91
N SER A 109 -10.22 6.58 -11.34
CA SER A 109 -11.62 6.67 -11.73
C SER A 109 -12.48 7.20 -10.59
N VAL A 110 -13.40 8.12 -10.91
CA VAL A 110 -14.44 8.57 -9.97
C VAL A 110 -15.68 7.69 -10.11
N ASN A 111 -16.03 7.37 -11.34
CA ASN A 111 -17.14 6.47 -11.70
C ASN A 111 -16.58 5.09 -12.03
N HIS A 112 -17.37 4.05 -11.85
CA HIS A 112 -16.99 2.68 -12.15
C HIS A 112 -15.76 2.17 -11.37
N ARG A 113 -15.64 2.59 -10.11
CA ARG A 113 -14.61 2.02 -9.22
C ARG A 113 -14.91 0.53 -8.99
N PRO A 114 -13.88 -0.33 -8.99
CA PRO A 114 -14.09 -1.74 -8.68
C PRO A 114 -14.68 -1.88 -7.28
N GLN A 115 -15.65 -2.77 -7.12
CA GLN A 115 -16.15 -3.15 -5.80
C GLN A 115 -15.11 -4.03 -5.13
N TRP A 116 -14.49 -3.53 -4.09
CA TRP A 116 -13.57 -4.32 -3.27
C TRP A 116 -14.35 -5.30 -2.40
N SER A 117 -13.80 -6.50 -2.27
CA SER A 117 -14.38 -7.57 -1.46
C SER A 117 -13.29 -8.21 -0.61
N THR A 118 -13.67 -8.72 0.55
CA THR A 118 -12.81 -9.51 1.41
C THR A 118 -13.50 -10.84 1.75
N LEU A 119 -12.69 -11.82 2.16
CA LEU A 119 -13.25 -13.11 2.57
C LEU A 119 -13.92 -12.98 3.93
N VAL A 120 -15.13 -13.50 4.05
CA VAL A 120 -15.83 -13.55 5.34
C VAL A 120 -15.02 -14.38 6.33
N GLY A 121 -14.67 -13.78 7.46
CA GLY A 121 -13.82 -14.37 8.49
C GLY A 121 -12.31 -14.30 8.21
N GLY A 122 -11.91 -13.49 7.21
CA GLY A 122 -10.51 -13.21 6.88
C GLY A 122 -9.83 -14.26 6.01
N SER A 123 -8.67 -13.91 5.47
CA SER A 123 -7.92 -14.73 4.51
C SER A 123 -7.49 -16.11 5.07
N LYS A 124 -7.36 -16.25 6.38
CA LYS A 124 -7.04 -17.55 7.00
C LYS A 124 -8.06 -18.66 6.68
N ARG A 125 -9.26 -18.31 6.24
CA ARG A 125 -10.35 -19.27 5.96
C ARG A 125 -10.07 -20.15 4.77
N TYR A 126 -9.32 -19.71 3.78
CA TYR A 126 -9.00 -20.56 2.61
C TYR A 126 -7.77 -21.44 2.83
N ILE A 127 -6.92 -21.15 3.84
CA ILE A 127 -5.66 -21.87 4.08
C ILE A 127 -5.91 -23.38 4.24
N PRO A 128 -6.84 -23.86 5.10
CA PRO A 128 -7.06 -25.29 5.28
C PRO A 128 -7.45 -26.01 3.95
N SER A 129 -8.30 -25.39 3.14
CA SER A 129 -8.72 -25.96 1.86
C SER A 129 -7.58 -26.04 0.85
N LEU A 130 -6.75 -24.98 0.78
CA LEU A 130 -5.58 -24.95 -0.10
C LEU A 130 -4.50 -25.95 0.30
N THR A 131 -4.29 -26.12 1.61
CA THR A 131 -3.21 -26.96 2.13
C THR A 131 -3.59 -28.41 2.34
N ALA A 132 -4.88 -28.75 2.34
CA ALA A 132 -5.37 -30.11 2.59
C ALA A 132 -4.62 -31.22 1.83
N PRO A 133 -4.30 -31.09 0.52
CA PRO A 133 -3.63 -32.16 -0.23
C PRO A 133 -2.20 -32.48 0.23
N TYR A 134 -1.55 -31.53 0.94
CA TYR A 134 -0.16 -31.67 1.39
C TYR A 134 0.06 -31.24 2.85
N ALA A 135 -1.00 -31.18 3.63
CA ALA A 135 -0.95 -30.74 5.04
C ALA A 135 0.07 -31.51 5.88
N SER A 136 0.19 -32.83 5.65
CA SER A 136 1.17 -33.70 6.33
C SER A 136 2.64 -33.39 5.98
N ARG A 137 2.89 -32.61 4.92
CA ARG A 137 4.22 -32.24 4.47
C ARG A 137 4.62 -30.84 4.97
N ILE A 138 3.71 -30.09 5.58
CA ILE A 138 3.98 -28.76 6.10
C ILE A 138 4.71 -28.90 7.43
N ARG A 139 5.89 -28.29 7.54
CA ARG A 139 6.68 -28.26 8.77
C ARG A 139 6.62 -26.86 9.36
N LEU A 140 5.86 -26.70 10.41
CA LEU A 140 5.78 -25.44 11.17
C LEU A 140 6.96 -25.35 12.16
N ASN A 141 7.29 -24.13 12.57
CA ASN A 141 8.39 -23.85 13.52
C ASN A 141 9.73 -24.47 13.07
N THR A 142 9.95 -24.52 11.77
CA THR A 142 11.14 -25.12 11.14
C THR A 142 11.80 -24.10 10.22
N PRO A 143 12.45 -23.07 10.78
CA PRO A 143 13.08 -22.03 9.97
C PRO A 143 14.23 -22.62 9.15
N VAL A 144 14.26 -22.28 7.86
CA VAL A 144 15.40 -22.58 6.98
C VAL A 144 16.51 -21.59 7.29
N THR A 145 17.71 -22.12 7.54
CA THR A 145 18.88 -21.31 7.87
C THR A 145 19.87 -21.17 6.71
N HIS A 146 19.89 -22.15 5.81
CA HIS A 146 20.84 -22.15 4.69
C HIS A 146 20.33 -22.96 3.50
N ILE A 147 20.65 -22.49 2.30
CA ILE A 147 20.31 -23.15 1.03
C ILE A 147 21.57 -23.16 0.16
N THR A 148 21.92 -24.34 -0.36
CA THR A 148 23.04 -24.53 -1.29
C THR A 148 22.54 -25.30 -2.51
N ARG A 149 22.90 -24.84 -3.70
CA ARG A 149 22.54 -25.47 -4.97
C ARG A 149 23.72 -26.29 -5.54
N SER A 150 23.40 -27.30 -6.30
CA SER A 150 24.35 -28.08 -7.09
C SER A 150 23.72 -28.49 -8.42
N ASP A 151 24.49 -29.06 -9.32
CA ASP A 151 24.01 -29.58 -10.61
C ASP A 151 22.92 -30.66 -10.45
N THR A 152 22.82 -31.25 -9.27
CA THR A 152 21.97 -32.40 -8.97
C THR A 152 20.81 -32.07 -8.01
N GLY A 153 20.61 -30.82 -7.66
CA GLY A 153 19.53 -30.40 -6.79
C GLY A 153 19.92 -29.34 -5.76
N VAL A 154 19.07 -29.16 -4.77
CA VAL A 154 19.19 -28.13 -3.73
C VAL A 154 19.21 -28.79 -2.36
N VAL A 155 20.14 -28.37 -1.51
CA VAL A 155 20.18 -28.75 -0.09
C VAL A 155 19.60 -27.62 0.76
N VAL A 156 18.58 -27.95 1.53
CA VAL A 156 17.91 -27.04 2.48
C VAL A 156 18.31 -27.46 3.90
N THR A 157 18.88 -26.53 4.66
CA THR A 157 19.35 -26.75 6.03
C THR A 157 18.46 -26.05 7.03
N THR A 158 18.13 -26.77 8.10
CA THR A 158 17.35 -26.29 9.26
C THR A 158 18.08 -26.71 10.55
N ALA A 159 17.57 -26.32 11.70
CA ALA A 159 18.10 -26.80 12.99
C ALA A 159 17.97 -28.34 13.18
N GLN A 160 17.06 -29.00 12.46
CA GLN A 160 16.85 -30.45 12.51
C GLN A 160 17.77 -31.22 11.56
N GLY A 161 18.53 -30.53 10.72
CA GLY A 161 19.46 -31.15 9.75
C GLY A 161 19.28 -30.63 8.34
N SER A 162 19.92 -31.29 7.39
CA SER A 162 19.88 -30.91 5.97
C SER A 162 19.15 -31.98 5.16
N GLU A 163 18.33 -31.51 4.21
CA GLU A 163 17.54 -32.36 3.33
C GLU A 163 17.71 -31.91 1.88
N ARG A 164 17.74 -32.86 0.95
CA ARG A 164 17.89 -32.59 -0.47
C ARG A 164 16.56 -32.58 -1.21
N PHE A 165 16.41 -31.62 -2.12
CA PHE A 165 15.28 -31.46 -3.01
C PHE A 165 15.75 -31.25 -4.44
N ASP A 166 14.87 -31.52 -5.42
CA ASP A 166 15.15 -31.23 -6.83
C ASP A 166 15.15 -29.74 -7.09
N GLN A 167 14.20 -29.01 -6.47
CA GLN A 167 14.02 -27.56 -6.63
C GLN A 167 13.52 -26.93 -5.34
N VAL A 168 13.77 -25.61 -5.21
CA VAL A 168 13.25 -24.79 -4.10
C VAL A 168 12.57 -23.54 -4.64
N VAL A 169 11.47 -23.15 -4.01
CA VAL A 169 10.81 -21.87 -4.21
C VAL A 169 10.89 -21.07 -2.91
N LEU A 170 11.54 -19.91 -2.96
CA LEU A 170 11.64 -19.00 -1.84
C LEU A 170 10.44 -18.05 -1.87
N ALA A 171 9.47 -18.25 -0.96
CA ALA A 171 8.26 -17.44 -0.83
C ALA A 171 8.34 -16.53 0.42
N CYS A 172 9.50 -15.91 0.62
CA CYS A 172 9.78 -14.98 1.73
C CYS A 172 10.37 -13.66 1.18
N PRO A 173 10.51 -12.62 2.01
CA PRO A 173 11.14 -11.35 1.62
C PRO A 173 12.51 -11.53 0.97
N ALA A 174 12.89 -10.62 0.06
CA ALA A 174 14.11 -10.73 -0.74
C ALA A 174 15.39 -10.69 0.10
N ASP A 175 15.41 -9.88 1.16
CA ASP A 175 16.49 -9.81 2.13
C ASP A 175 16.69 -11.13 2.89
N GLN A 176 15.60 -11.76 3.33
CA GLN A 176 15.62 -13.07 3.97
C GLN A 176 16.04 -14.16 2.98
N SER A 177 15.52 -14.11 1.74
CA SER A 177 15.94 -15.02 0.67
C SER A 177 17.43 -14.93 0.43
N LEU A 178 17.98 -13.72 0.32
CA LEU A 178 19.41 -13.50 0.11
C LEU A 178 20.26 -13.99 1.29
N ALA A 179 19.79 -13.78 2.51
CA ALA A 179 20.50 -14.23 3.71
C ALA A 179 20.63 -15.76 3.80
N MET A 180 19.64 -16.50 3.28
CA MET A 180 19.64 -17.96 3.27
C MET A 180 20.49 -18.56 2.14
N LEU A 181 20.70 -17.85 1.02
CA LEU A 181 21.42 -18.34 -0.15
C LEU A 181 22.94 -18.32 0.08
N GLY A 182 23.53 -19.48 0.37
CA GLY A 182 24.98 -19.61 0.57
C GLY A 182 25.81 -19.45 -0.71
N ASP A 183 25.22 -19.72 -1.85
CA ASP A 183 25.83 -19.72 -3.18
C ASP A 183 25.26 -18.62 -4.10
N ALA A 184 24.71 -17.56 -3.53
CA ALA A 184 24.11 -16.49 -4.32
C ALA A 184 25.11 -15.92 -5.34
N SER A 185 24.71 -15.86 -6.60
CA SER A 185 25.46 -15.22 -7.68
C SER A 185 25.54 -13.69 -7.51
N ALA A 186 26.43 -13.03 -8.24
CA ALA A 186 26.53 -11.58 -8.24
C ALA A 186 25.21 -10.91 -8.67
N ALA A 187 24.55 -11.43 -9.69
CA ALA A 187 23.27 -10.92 -10.18
C ALA A 187 22.13 -11.10 -9.15
N GLU A 188 22.07 -12.23 -8.46
CA GLU A 188 21.10 -12.46 -7.39
C GLU A 188 21.31 -11.50 -6.22
N ARG A 189 22.56 -11.27 -5.82
CA ARG A 189 22.89 -10.30 -4.78
C ARG A 189 22.47 -8.89 -5.19
N GLU A 190 22.79 -8.48 -6.41
CA GLU A 190 22.42 -7.15 -6.93
C GLU A 190 20.90 -6.96 -6.93
N ILE A 191 20.14 -7.92 -7.49
CA ILE A 191 18.70 -7.81 -7.65
C ILE A 191 17.99 -7.91 -6.30
N LEU A 192 18.31 -8.90 -5.46
CA LEU A 192 17.62 -9.10 -4.18
C LEU A 192 17.94 -8.00 -3.18
N SER A 193 19.16 -7.45 -3.15
CA SER A 193 19.50 -6.32 -2.30
C SER A 193 18.89 -5.00 -2.75
N ALA A 194 18.49 -4.88 -4.02
CA ALA A 194 17.80 -3.70 -4.54
C ALA A 194 16.32 -3.61 -4.12
N MET A 195 15.79 -4.63 -3.43
CA MET A 195 14.45 -4.66 -2.85
C MET A 195 14.51 -4.41 -1.33
N PRO A 196 14.60 -3.16 -0.88
CA PRO A 196 14.70 -2.86 0.55
C PRO A 196 13.38 -3.14 1.25
N TYR A 197 13.47 -3.65 2.47
CA TYR A 197 12.36 -3.82 3.40
C TYR A 197 12.52 -2.87 4.58
N GLN A 198 11.41 -2.44 5.15
CA GLN A 198 11.39 -1.60 6.34
C GLN A 198 10.39 -2.16 7.35
N ASP A 199 10.68 -1.97 8.62
CA ASP A 199 9.76 -2.33 9.68
C ASP A 199 8.55 -1.39 9.69
N ASN A 200 7.36 -1.98 9.88
CA ASN A 200 6.14 -1.25 10.12
C ASN A 200 5.61 -1.63 11.49
N GLU A 201 5.51 -0.65 12.38
CA GLU A 201 4.86 -0.85 13.65
C GLU A 201 3.36 -0.89 13.47
N VAL A 202 2.73 -1.97 13.94
CA VAL A 202 1.28 -2.19 13.84
C VAL A 202 0.73 -2.48 15.23
N VAL A 203 -0.25 -1.69 15.65
CA VAL A 203 -0.90 -1.83 16.95
C VAL A 203 -2.37 -2.13 16.75
N LEU A 204 -2.86 -3.25 17.34
CA LEU A 204 -4.29 -3.51 17.44
C LEU A 204 -4.83 -2.79 18.68
N HIS A 205 -5.82 -1.92 18.50
CA HIS A 205 -6.39 -1.09 19.56
C HIS A 205 -7.87 -0.80 19.34
N THR A 206 -8.49 -0.18 20.33
CA THR A 206 -9.90 0.25 20.31
C THR A 206 -10.05 1.76 20.46
N ASP A 207 -8.97 2.50 20.38
CA ASP A 207 -8.97 3.96 20.50
C ASP A 207 -9.49 4.61 19.22
N THR A 208 -10.70 5.12 19.25
CA THR A 208 -11.36 5.81 18.14
C THR A 208 -10.87 7.25 17.93
N SER A 209 -10.03 7.79 18.81
CA SER A 209 -9.46 9.14 18.64
C SER A 209 -8.54 9.28 17.44
N LEU A 210 -8.03 8.15 16.93
CA LEU A 210 -7.21 8.08 15.72
C LEU A 210 -8.03 8.08 14.42
N LEU A 211 -9.34 7.85 14.50
CA LEU A 211 -10.26 7.97 13.38
C LEU A 211 -10.67 9.44 13.17
N PRO A 212 -11.24 9.79 12.00
CA PRO A 212 -11.81 11.12 11.79
C PRO A 212 -12.83 11.48 12.87
N ARG A 213 -12.84 12.72 13.34
CA ARG A 213 -13.81 13.21 14.35
C ARG A 213 -15.26 13.07 13.87
N ARG A 214 -15.46 13.12 12.56
CA ARG A 214 -16.79 12.98 11.94
C ARG A 214 -16.99 11.55 11.48
N GLN A 215 -17.85 10.81 12.14
CA GLN A 215 -18.17 9.41 11.79
C GLN A 215 -18.55 9.23 10.31
N ARG A 216 -19.18 10.23 9.68
CA ARG A 216 -19.49 10.20 8.24
C ARG A 216 -18.27 10.17 7.33
N ALA A 217 -17.09 10.55 7.84
CA ALA A 217 -15.82 10.45 7.14
C ALA A 217 -15.12 9.12 7.37
N TRP A 218 -15.58 8.28 8.29
CA TRP A 218 -14.98 6.99 8.57
C TRP A 218 -15.00 6.09 7.33
N ALA A 219 -13.88 5.45 7.07
CA ALA A 219 -13.68 4.45 6.04
C ALA A 219 -13.02 3.22 6.64
N SER A 220 -13.00 2.12 5.92
CA SER A 220 -12.22 0.95 6.30
C SER A 220 -10.72 1.25 6.43
N TRP A 221 -10.26 2.29 5.76
CA TRP A 221 -8.87 2.72 5.67
C TRP A 221 -8.80 4.24 5.77
N ASN A 222 -8.25 4.74 6.87
CA ASN A 222 -8.17 6.15 7.18
C ASN A 222 -6.72 6.56 7.30
N TYR A 223 -6.26 7.58 6.59
CA TYR A 223 -4.94 8.14 6.79
C TYR A 223 -5.01 9.51 7.45
N ARG A 224 -4.03 9.77 8.30
CA ARG A 224 -3.90 11.01 9.06
C ARG A 224 -2.54 11.65 8.79
N LEU A 225 -2.55 12.97 8.65
CA LEU A 225 -1.37 13.81 8.49
C LEU A 225 -1.23 14.63 9.76
N ASP A 226 -0.11 14.49 10.45
CA ASP A 226 0.15 15.14 11.75
C ASP A 226 1.26 16.19 11.70
N GLY A 227 1.94 16.36 10.56
CA GLY A 227 3.07 17.27 10.41
C GLY A 227 3.13 17.99 9.07
N ARG A 228 4.28 18.62 8.80
CA ARG A 228 4.58 19.27 7.52
C ARG A 228 6.06 19.06 7.20
N GLY A 229 6.35 18.29 6.17
CA GLY A 229 7.73 18.07 5.75
C GLY A 229 7.87 16.95 4.72
N ALA A 230 9.06 16.84 4.14
CA ALA A 230 9.36 15.77 3.18
C ALA A 230 9.44 14.40 3.86
N ASP A 231 9.92 14.38 5.10
CA ASP A 231 10.07 13.14 5.89
C ASP A 231 8.79 12.75 6.65
N GLU A 232 7.68 13.50 6.44
CA GLU A 232 6.41 13.20 7.06
C GLU A 232 5.92 11.81 6.63
N ARG A 233 5.69 10.95 7.62
CA ARG A 233 5.04 9.65 7.43
C ARG A 233 3.55 9.79 7.65
N VAL A 234 2.80 9.06 6.87
CA VAL A 234 1.35 9.01 6.98
C VAL A 234 0.96 7.92 7.98
N SER A 235 0.23 8.29 9.03
CA SER A 235 -0.38 7.31 9.92
C SER A 235 -1.64 6.74 9.27
N VAL A 236 -1.78 5.41 9.26
CA VAL A 236 -2.93 4.71 8.69
C VAL A 236 -3.66 3.95 9.79
N THR A 237 -4.94 4.26 9.97
CA THR A 237 -5.81 3.56 10.91
C THR A 237 -6.87 2.77 10.13
N TYR A 238 -6.84 1.45 10.28
CA TYR A 238 -7.86 0.56 9.74
C TYR A 238 -9.03 0.49 10.71
N ASN A 239 -10.26 0.71 10.23
CA ASN A 239 -11.47 0.38 10.96
C ASN A 239 -11.89 -1.04 10.56
N MET A 240 -11.57 -2.00 11.41
CA MET A 240 -11.78 -3.41 11.13
C MET A 240 -13.25 -3.79 11.07
N ASN A 241 -14.11 -3.07 11.82
CA ASN A 241 -15.55 -3.29 11.78
C ASN A 241 -16.11 -3.01 10.38
N ILE A 242 -15.65 -1.92 9.74
CA ILE A 242 -16.03 -1.60 8.36
C ILE A 242 -15.35 -2.56 7.38
N LEU A 243 -14.04 -2.81 7.55
CA LEU A 243 -13.24 -3.61 6.61
C LEU A 243 -13.70 -5.06 6.53
N GLN A 244 -14.00 -5.68 7.66
CA GLN A 244 -14.39 -7.09 7.75
C GLN A 244 -15.86 -7.30 8.10
N ARG A 245 -16.65 -6.23 8.19
CA ARG A 245 -18.08 -6.27 8.61
C ARG A 245 -18.25 -7.02 9.94
N LEU A 246 -17.46 -6.62 10.94
CA LEU A 246 -17.58 -7.20 12.27
C LEU A 246 -18.84 -6.69 12.94
N GLU A 247 -19.66 -7.60 13.45
CA GLU A 247 -20.80 -7.31 14.30
C GLU A 247 -20.31 -7.22 15.76
N ALA A 248 -19.72 -6.09 16.11
CA ALA A 248 -19.19 -5.83 17.45
C ALA A 248 -19.52 -4.41 17.89
N ASP A 249 -19.85 -4.24 19.16
CA ASP A 249 -20.13 -2.93 19.78
C ASP A 249 -18.86 -2.07 19.90
N THR A 250 -17.71 -2.72 20.02
CA THR A 250 -16.40 -2.06 20.08
C THR A 250 -15.84 -1.89 18.68
N THR A 251 -15.29 -0.70 18.41
CA THR A 251 -14.57 -0.41 17.15
C THR A 251 -13.10 -0.88 17.28
N PHE A 252 -12.65 -1.65 16.29
CA PHE A 252 -11.28 -2.15 16.19
C PHE A 252 -10.57 -1.56 14.98
#